data_fe34a665ae5068207165b95e5ead60b2
#
_entry.id   fe34a665ae5068207165b95e5ead60b2
#
_cell.length_a   1.000
_cell.length_b   1.000
_cell.length_c   1.000
_cell.angle_alpha   90.00
_cell.angle_beta   90.00
_cell.angle_gamma   90.00
#
_symmetry.space_group_name_H-M   'P 1'
#
loop_
_entity.id
_entity.type
_entity.pdbx_description
1 polymer ?
#
loop_
_entity_poly.entity_id
_entity_poly.type
_entity_poly.pdbx_seq_one_letter_code
_entity_poly.pdbx_strand_id
1 'polypeptide(L)'
;LVDIPIEEVSSLGEVDPGMPGALAIYDRVKELIAKYKLDGVTLRCFDLLTTVKNTGCIAMSKLNDEGIPAGCEGDIPVLLTMMACKKLTGETGFMVNPARIQPDGQILIAHCTIPLNMTEKHEYTTHFESGIGVAIHGDLPAGDYTLVKLSGDLKRLLAVNVTLTRCQYEQNLCRTQAWIQTTPIVSQYFMTSPIANHHLLIKGHHAAKFWRE
;
A
#
# COMPACT_ATOMS: atom_id res chain seq x y z
N LEU A 1 10.07 -14.93 -9.13
CA LEU A 1 8.87 -14.98 -8.28
C LEU A 1 8.74 -16.36 -7.66
N VAL A 2 8.44 -16.40 -6.37
CA VAL A 2 8.09 -17.63 -5.65
C VAL A 2 6.64 -17.52 -5.24
N ASP A 3 5.81 -18.47 -5.63
CA ASP A 3 4.43 -18.57 -5.17
C ASP A 3 4.42 -19.45 -3.92
N ILE A 4 4.13 -18.82 -2.78
CA ILE A 4 4.06 -19.49 -1.48
C ILE A 4 2.58 -19.71 -1.18
N PRO A 5 2.14 -20.97 -0.93
CA PRO A 5 0.76 -21.24 -0.60
C PRO A 5 0.29 -20.41 0.59
N ILE A 6 -0.92 -19.85 0.54
CA ILE A 6 -1.47 -19.03 1.63
C ILE A 6 -1.59 -19.84 2.94
N GLU A 7 -1.65 -21.14 2.84
CA GLU A 7 -1.68 -22.09 3.96
C GLU A 7 -0.43 -21.96 4.83
N GLU A 8 0.70 -21.53 4.29
CA GLU A 8 1.90 -21.24 5.10
C GLU A 8 1.63 -20.11 6.12
N VAL A 9 0.75 -19.16 5.82
CA VAL A 9 0.32 -18.12 6.77
C VAL A 9 -0.92 -18.57 7.54
N SER A 10 -1.93 -19.12 6.88
CA SER A 10 -3.18 -19.53 7.49
C SER A 10 -3.04 -20.75 8.42
N SER A 11 -1.91 -21.45 8.37
CA SER A 11 -1.54 -22.48 9.37
C SER A 11 -1.42 -21.96 10.81
N LEU A 12 -1.39 -20.65 11.01
CA LEU A 12 -1.56 -20.03 12.33
C LEU A 12 -2.88 -20.42 12.99
N GLY A 13 -3.90 -20.80 12.19
CA GLY A 13 -5.25 -20.99 12.67
C GLY A 13 -5.90 -19.67 13.06
N GLU A 14 -7.03 -19.74 13.77
CA GLU A 14 -7.71 -18.55 14.29
C GLU A 14 -6.85 -17.88 15.37
N VAL A 15 -6.52 -16.59 15.16
CA VAL A 15 -5.70 -15.79 16.08
C VAL A 15 -6.57 -14.76 16.82
N ASP A 16 -6.00 -14.10 17.82
CA ASP A 16 -6.63 -12.95 18.48
C ASP A 16 -7.06 -11.90 17.42
N PRO A 17 -8.32 -11.40 17.48
CA PRO A 17 -8.82 -10.47 16.46
C PRO A 17 -8.20 -9.08 16.53
N GLY A 18 -7.45 -8.75 17.58
CA GLY A 18 -6.78 -7.46 17.77
C GLY A 18 -5.31 -7.47 17.36
N MET A 19 -4.56 -6.55 17.97
CA MET A 19 -3.14 -6.34 17.67
C MET A 19 -2.26 -7.60 17.89
N PRO A 20 -2.44 -8.41 18.93
CA PRO A 20 -1.62 -9.61 19.10
C PRO A 20 -1.69 -10.55 17.91
N GLY A 21 -2.89 -10.79 17.36
CA GLY A 21 -3.04 -11.62 16.18
C GLY A 21 -2.51 -10.99 14.90
N ALA A 22 -2.65 -9.67 14.73
CA ALA A 22 -2.06 -8.94 13.62
C ALA A 22 -0.52 -9.02 13.64
N LEU A 23 0.09 -8.99 14.83
CA LEU A 23 1.53 -9.17 15.00
C LEU A 23 1.97 -10.62 14.75
N ALA A 24 1.17 -11.61 15.12
CA ALA A 24 1.45 -13.01 14.80
C ALA A 24 1.52 -13.24 13.28
N ILE A 25 0.62 -12.60 12.51
CA ILE A 25 0.69 -12.63 11.03
C ILE A 25 1.99 -11.98 10.53
N TYR A 26 2.36 -10.82 11.09
CA TYR A 26 3.61 -10.15 10.73
C TYR A 26 4.83 -11.04 11.00
N ASP A 27 4.92 -11.64 12.18
CA ASP A 27 6.04 -12.52 12.55
C ASP A 27 6.11 -13.72 11.59
N ARG A 28 4.97 -14.33 11.28
CA ARG A 28 4.91 -15.43 10.33
C ARG A 28 5.36 -15.04 8.92
N VAL A 29 4.94 -13.90 8.42
CA VAL A 29 5.39 -13.39 7.12
C VAL A 29 6.89 -13.12 7.13
N LYS A 30 7.43 -12.57 8.23
CA LYS A 30 8.90 -12.39 8.39
C LYS A 30 9.67 -13.70 8.35
N GLU A 31 9.18 -14.74 9.01
CA GLU A 31 9.78 -16.09 8.93
C GLU A 31 9.83 -16.60 7.47
N LEU A 32 8.73 -16.41 6.72
CA LEU A 32 8.67 -16.82 5.32
C LEU A 32 9.63 -16.01 4.44
N ILE A 33 9.73 -14.69 4.66
CA ILE A 33 10.72 -13.85 3.98
C ILE A 33 12.13 -14.37 4.20
N ALA A 34 12.49 -14.70 5.44
CA ALA A 34 13.79 -15.24 5.78
C ALA A 34 14.01 -16.65 5.20
N LYS A 35 13.02 -17.55 5.34
CA LYS A 35 13.05 -18.92 4.83
C LYS A 35 13.30 -18.98 3.32
N TYR A 36 12.60 -18.14 2.56
CA TYR A 36 12.65 -18.14 1.10
C TYR A 36 13.60 -17.06 0.52
N LYS A 37 14.27 -16.27 1.39
CA LYS A 37 15.20 -15.19 1.01
C LYS A 37 14.56 -14.19 0.04
N LEU A 38 13.40 -13.66 0.41
CA LEU A 38 12.61 -12.77 -0.43
C LEU A 38 13.08 -11.32 -0.29
N ASP A 39 13.15 -10.60 -1.42
CA ASP A 39 13.44 -9.16 -1.47
C ASP A 39 12.18 -8.29 -1.27
N GLY A 40 11.02 -8.90 -1.28
CA GLY A 40 9.72 -8.27 -1.07
C GLY A 40 8.60 -9.31 -1.11
N VAL A 41 7.41 -8.93 -0.67
CA VAL A 41 6.26 -9.83 -0.54
C VAL A 41 4.97 -9.14 -0.93
N THR A 42 4.01 -9.88 -1.48
CA THR A 42 2.61 -9.47 -1.52
C THR A 42 1.75 -10.57 -0.91
N LEU A 43 0.79 -10.16 -0.08
CA LEU A 43 -0.06 -11.07 0.69
C LEU A 43 -1.50 -11.01 0.19
N ARG A 44 -2.09 -12.17 -0.09
CA ARG A 44 -3.53 -12.30 -0.38
C ARG A 44 -4.33 -12.18 0.92
N CYS A 45 -4.38 -10.97 1.47
CA CYS A 45 -4.87 -10.71 2.82
C CYS A 45 -6.35 -11.04 3.01
N PHE A 46 -7.19 -10.99 1.96
CA PHE A 46 -8.59 -11.39 2.05
C PHE A 46 -8.78 -12.89 2.35
N ASP A 47 -7.84 -13.73 1.92
CA ASP A 47 -7.89 -15.17 2.21
C ASP A 47 -7.68 -15.47 3.70
N LEU A 48 -7.11 -14.53 4.47
CA LEU A 48 -6.91 -14.67 5.92
C LEU A 48 -8.18 -14.38 6.73
N LEU A 49 -9.14 -13.62 6.19
CA LEU A 49 -10.32 -13.18 6.93
C LEU A 49 -11.16 -14.34 7.47
N THR A 50 -11.25 -15.43 6.72
CA THR A 50 -12.05 -16.60 7.08
C THR A 50 -11.29 -17.60 7.93
N THR A 51 -9.99 -17.74 7.71
CA THR A 51 -9.14 -18.78 8.35
C THR A 51 -8.44 -18.27 9.59
N VAL A 52 -7.87 -17.07 9.54
CA VAL A 52 -7.07 -16.50 10.64
C VAL A 52 -7.88 -15.52 11.49
N LYS A 53 -9.02 -15.01 10.97
CA LYS A 53 -9.91 -14.05 11.64
C LYS A 53 -9.24 -12.70 11.93
N ASN A 54 -8.21 -12.37 11.17
CA ASN A 54 -7.49 -11.10 11.25
C ASN A 54 -7.03 -10.65 9.85
N THR A 55 -6.33 -9.53 9.73
CA THR A 55 -5.91 -8.93 8.47
C THR A 55 -4.40 -8.78 8.38
N GLY A 56 -3.87 -8.69 7.15
CA GLY A 56 -2.45 -8.44 6.90
C GLY A 56 -2.01 -6.97 6.97
N CYS A 57 -2.91 -6.03 7.29
CA CYS A 57 -2.62 -4.60 7.19
C CYS A 57 -1.41 -4.16 8.03
N ILE A 58 -1.34 -4.61 9.29
CA ILE A 58 -0.21 -4.32 10.19
C ILE A 58 1.08 -4.96 9.67
N ALA A 59 1.01 -6.19 9.17
CA ALA A 59 2.18 -6.88 8.63
C ALA A 59 2.77 -6.10 7.45
N MET A 60 1.95 -5.70 6.49
CA MET A 60 2.41 -4.92 5.32
C MET A 60 2.95 -3.55 5.72
N SER A 61 2.29 -2.86 6.64
CA SER A 61 2.75 -1.57 7.17
C SER A 61 4.14 -1.69 7.81
N LYS A 62 4.32 -2.62 8.75
CA LYS A 62 5.59 -2.81 9.48
C LYS A 62 6.74 -3.24 8.55
N LEU A 63 6.48 -4.13 7.59
CA LEU A 63 7.51 -4.54 6.63
C LEU A 63 7.98 -3.36 5.78
N ASN A 64 7.07 -2.50 5.33
CA ASN A 64 7.43 -1.29 4.60
C ASN A 64 8.20 -0.28 5.48
N ASP A 65 7.86 -0.14 6.77
CA ASP A 65 8.64 0.65 7.74
C ASP A 65 10.08 0.15 7.86
N GLU A 66 10.28 -1.17 7.83
CA GLU A 66 11.60 -1.80 7.86
C GLU A 66 12.32 -1.76 6.51
N GLY A 67 11.69 -1.17 5.51
CA GLY A 67 12.22 -1.05 4.17
C GLY A 67 12.13 -2.35 3.35
N ILE A 68 11.27 -3.28 3.72
CA ILE A 68 10.97 -4.48 2.92
C ILE A 68 9.71 -4.19 2.09
N PRO A 69 9.80 -4.15 0.75
CA PRO A 69 8.63 -3.92 -0.10
C PRO A 69 7.53 -4.95 0.19
N ALA A 70 6.38 -4.47 0.65
CA ALA A 70 5.28 -5.33 1.07
C ALA A 70 3.94 -4.80 0.55
N GLY A 71 3.41 -5.46 -0.47
CA GLY A 71 2.12 -5.17 -1.10
C GLY A 71 0.98 -5.93 -0.45
N CYS A 72 -0.24 -5.43 -0.61
CA CYS A 72 -1.47 -6.06 -0.17
C CYS A 72 -2.20 -6.72 -1.36
N GLU A 73 -3.22 -7.51 -1.07
CA GLU A 73 -4.18 -8.08 -2.03
C GLU A 73 -3.58 -8.98 -3.12
N GLY A 74 -2.35 -9.48 -2.92
CA GLY A 74 -1.68 -10.31 -3.91
C GLY A 74 -1.27 -9.55 -5.18
N ASP A 75 -1.25 -8.20 -5.16
CA ASP A 75 -0.93 -7.37 -6.33
C ASP A 75 0.57 -7.40 -6.63
N ILE A 76 0.98 -8.30 -7.52
CA ILE A 76 2.36 -8.43 -7.98
C ILE A 76 2.83 -7.16 -8.73
N PRO A 77 2.05 -6.54 -9.63
CA PRO A 77 2.44 -5.28 -10.25
C PRO A 77 2.73 -4.14 -9.27
N VAL A 78 1.99 -4.02 -8.16
CA VAL A 78 2.31 -3.00 -7.16
C VAL A 78 3.56 -3.36 -6.37
N LEU A 79 3.78 -4.65 -6.06
CA LEU A 79 5.03 -5.10 -5.43
C LEU A 79 6.25 -4.76 -6.31
N LEU A 80 6.19 -5.02 -7.61
CA LEU A 80 7.25 -4.64 -8.55
C LEU A 80 7.45 -3.11 -8.59
N THR A 81 6.37 -2.34 -8.51
CA THR A 81 6.44 -0.88 -8.39
C THR A 81 7.16 -0.46 -7.11
N MET A 82 6.83 -1.07 -5.96
CA MET A 82 7.50 -0.82 -4.67
C MET A 82 8.99 -1.15 -4.73
N MET A 83 9.36 -2.29 -5.30
CA MET A 83 10.77 -2.71 -5.46
C MET A 83 11.54 -1.73 -6.34
N ALA A 84 10.96 -1.28 -7.46
CA ALA A 84 11.57 -0.28 -8.35
C ALA A 84 11.72 1.07 -7.62
N CYS A 85 10.69 1.54 -6.91
CA CYS A 85 10.75 2.77 -6.12
C CYS A 85 11.84 2.70 -5.07
N LYS A 86 11.91 1.63 -4.29
CA LYS A 86 12.95 1.44 -3.29
C LYS A 86 14.35 1.49 -3.91
N LYS A 87 14.55 0.81 -5.06
CA LYS A 87 15.84 0.80 -5.76
C LYS A 87 16.27 2.18 -6.25
N LEU A 88 15.33 2.98 -6.75
CA LEU A 88 15.62 4.28 -7.36
C LEU A 88 15.62 5.44 -6.36
N THR A 89 14.84 5.34 -5.28
CA THR A 89 14.60 6.46 -4.36
C THR A 89 14.98 6.19 -2.92
N GLY A 90 15.05 4.92 -2.52
CA GLY A 90 15.19 4.49 -1.12
C GLY A 90 13.85 4.28 -0.41
N GLU A 91 12.73 4.73 -1.00
CA GLU A 91 11.40 4.71 -0.39
C GLU A 91 10.62 3.44 -0.74
N THR A 92 9.97 2.82 0.24
CA THR A 92 9.03 1.70 0.01
C THR A 92 7.65 2.20 -0.39
N GLY A 93 7.19 3.31 0.19
CA GLY A 93 5.97 4.01 -0.15
C GLY A 93 4.68 3.42 0.42
N PHE A 94 3.60 4.13 0.17
CA PHE A 94 2.24 3.81 0.57
C PHE A 94 1.42 3.34 -0.64
N MET A 95 0.96 2.10 -0.63
CA MET A 95 0.02 1.56 -1.62
C MET A 95 -1.34 2.24 -1.48
N VAL A 96 -1.90 2.76 -2.57
CA VAL A 96 -3.12 3.56 -2.54
C VAL A 96 -4.08 3.21 -3.68
N ASN A 97 -5.38 3.32 -3.39
CA ASN A 97 -6.47 3.30 -4.36
C ASN A 97 -6.99 4.72 -4.62
N PRO A 98 -7.34 5.09 -5.85
CA PRO A 98 -8.11 6.30 -6.11
C PRO A 98 -9.56 6.08 -5.64
N ALA A 99 -9.99 6.80 -4.61
CA ALA A 99 -11.34 6.72 -4.05
C ALA A 99 -12.31 7.74 -4.66
N ARG A 100 -11.81 8.94 -5.01
CA ARG A 100 -12.53 9.96 -5.77
C ARG A 100 -11.58 10.69 -6.69
N ILE A 101 -12.06 11.04 -7.89
CA ILE A 101 -11.28 11.73 -8.91
C ILE A 101 -12.06 12.96 -9.33
N GLN A 102 -11.42 14.11 -9.27
CA GLN A 102 -11.98 15.38 -9.75
C GLN A 102 -11.29 15.82 -11.05
N PRO A 103 -12.02 16.44 -11.98
CA PRO A 103 -11.45 16.85 -13.28
C PRO A 103 -10.32 17.88 -13.17
N ASP A 104 -10.25 18.63 -12.07
CA ASP A 104 -9.25 19.68 -11.82
C ASP A 104 -7.89 19.16 -11.32
N GLY A 105 -7.73 17.85 -11.21
CA GLY A 105 -6.50 17.22 -10.74
C GLY A 105 -6.51 16.84 -9.27
N GLN A 106 -7.59 17.07 -8.52
CA GLN A 106 -7.70 16.60 -7.15
C GLN A 106 -8.11 15.11 -7.13
N ILE A 107 -7.41 14.31 -6.37
CA ILE A 107 -7.70 12.88 -6.21
C ILE A 107 -7.67 12.53 -4.72
N LEU A 108 -8.75 11.94 -4.23
CA LEU A 108 -8.76 11.29 -2.93
C LEU A 108 -8.19 9.88 -3.08
N ILE A 109 -7.13 9.61 -2.36
CA ILE A 109 -6.50 8.30 -2.27
C ILE A 109 -6.77 7.67 -0.92
N ALA A 110 -6.90 6.34 -0.87
CA ALA A 110 -7.15 5.61 0.36
C ALA A 110 -6.53 4.21 0.35
N HIS A 111 -6.08 3.73 1.50
CA HIS A 111 -5.75 2.34 1.79
C HIS A 111 -5.62 2.09 3.30
N CYS A 112 -5.42 0.81 3.70
CA CYS A 112 -5.35 0.40 5.11
C CYS A 112 -3.93 0.04 5.59
N THR A 113 -2.91 0.10 4.74
CA THR A 113 -1.56 -0.44 4.97
C THR A 113 -0.46 0.61 4.95
N ILE A 114 -0.76 1.84 5.40
CA ILE A 114 0.23 2.91 5.41
C ILE A 114 1.43 2.55 6.28
N PRO A 115 2.69 2.74 5.81
CA PRO A 115 3.86 2.70 6.66
C PRO A 115 3.80 3.79 7.74
N LEU A 116 4.05 3.45 9.00
CA LEU A 116 3.91 4.39 10.12
C LEU A 116 4.94 5.51 10.04
N ASN A 117 6.13 5.24 9.48
CA ASN A 117 7.18 6.24 9.26
C ASN A 117 6.79 7.34 8.25
N MET A 118 5.69 7.15 7.50
CA MET A 118 5.13 8.17 6.62
C MET A 118 4.10 9.07 7.31
N THR A 119 3.69 8.75 8.55
CA THR A 119 2.62 9.45 9.27
C THR A 119 3.15 10.42 10.32
N GLU A 120 2.45 11.54 10.54
CA GLU A 120 2.65 12.43 11.69
C GLU A 120 1.88 11.93 12.92
N LYS A 121 0.71 11.34 12.68
CA LYS A 121 -0.15 10.73 13.69
C LYS A 121 -0.81 9.49 13.10
N HIS A 122 -1.10 8.52 13.94
CA HIS A 122 -1.86 7.35 13.53
C HIS A 122 -2.67 6.80 14.69
N GLU A 123 -3.71 6.06 14.34
CA GLU A 123 -4.51 5.25 15.25
C GLU A 123 -4.82 3.90 14.62
N TYR A 124 -5.08 2.91 15.46
CA TYR A 124 -5.47 1.58 15.03
C TYR A 124 -6.98 1.45 15.09
N THR A 125 -7.55 0.86 14.05
CA THR A 125 -8.99 0.64 13.91
C THR A 125 -9.24 -0.71 13.23
N THR A 126 -10.50 -1.07 13.01
CA THR A 126 -10.83 -2.28 12.26
C THR A 126 -10.65 -2.08 10.75
N HIS A 127 -10.37 -3.16 10.03
CA HIS A 127 -10.35 -3.13 8.57
C HIS A 127 -11.72 -2.71 8.02
N PHE A 128 -11.71 -1.82 7.03
CA PHE A 128 -12.93 -1.17 6.54
C PHE A 128 -13.98 -2.17 6.02
N GLU A 129 -13.57 -3.02 5.09
CA GLU A 129 -14.49 -3.89 4.37
C GLU A 129 -15.00 -5.07 5.19
N SER A 130 -14.16 -5.61 6.06
CA SER A 130 -14.49 -6.79 6.87
C SER A 130 -14.98 -6.46 8.29
N GLY A 131 -14.67 -5.27 8.80
CA GLY A 131 -14.98 -4.87 10.18
C GLY A 131 -14.19 -5.61 11.27
N ILE A 132 -13.26 -6.52 10.88
CA ILE A 132 -12.42 -7.30 11.79
C ILE A 132 -10.94 -6.96 11.61
N GLY A 133 -10.08 -7.52 12.48
CA GLY A 133 -8.64 -7.33 12.43
C GLY A 133 -8.22 -5.89 12.72
N VAL A 134 -6.98 -5.57 12.40
CA VAL A 134 -6.39 -4.26 12.68
C VAL A 134 -5.93 -3.61 11.40
N ALA A 135 -6.41 -2.38 11.16
CA ALA A 135 -6.01 -1.48 10.08
C ALA A 135 -5.48 -0.16 10.66
N ILE A 136 -4.88 0.65 9.82
CA ILE A 136 -4.25 1.91 10.23
C ILE A 136 -4.99 3.08 9.60
N HIS A 137 -5.40 4.03 10.44
CA HIS A 137 -5.70 5.39 10.06
C HIS A 137 -4.49 6.26 10.37
N GLY A 138 -3.88 6.83 9.35
CA GLY A 138 -2.70 7.67 9.48
C GLY A 138 -2.87 9.02 8.81
N ASP A 139 -2.40 10.08 9.47
CA ASP A 139 -2.28 11.41 8.89
C ASP A 139 -0.89 11.60 8.30
N LEU A 140 -0.83 11.77 6.98
CA LEU A 140 0.42 12.07 6.28
C LEU A 140 0.70 13.57 6.33
N PRO A 141 1.98 13.99 6.45
CA PRO A 141 2.35 15.40 6.31
C PRO A 141 1.93 15.95 4.93
N ALA A 142 1.36 17.14 4.92
CA ALA A 142 1.13 17.86 3.67
C ALA A 142 2.48 18.19 3.00
N GLY A 143 2.52 18.20 1.68
CA GLY A 143 3.75 18.51 0.94
C GLY A 143 3.97 17.65 -0.30
N ASP A 144 5.24 17.46 -0.62
CA ASP A 144 5.69 16.88 -1.88
C ASP A 144 5.74 15.35 -1.85
N TYR A 145 5.11 14.74 -2.85
CA TYR A 145 5.09 13.30 -3.07
C TYR A 145 5.26 12.97 -4.56
N THR A 146 5.47 11.71 -4.84
CA THR A 146 5.43 11.16 -6.20
C THR A 146 4.45 10.00 -6.24
N LEU A 147 3.56 10.00 -7.23
CA LEU A 147 2.65 8.90 -7.52
C LEU A 147 3.25 8.04 -8.63
N VAL A 148 3.39 6.75 -8.38
CA VAL A 148 4.07 5.80 -9.29
C VAL A 148 3.21 4.58 -9.54
N LYS A 149 3.20 4.08 -10.77
CA LYS A 149 2.67 2.75 -11.12
C LYS A 149 3.40 2.19 -12.33
N LEU A 150 3.90 0.98 -12.17
CA LEU A 150 4.45 0.17 -13.24
C LEU A 150 3.43 -0.91 -13.64
N SER A 151 3.22 -1.13 -14.94
CA SER A 151 2.37 -2.23 -15.39
C SER A 151 3.04 -3.58 -15.19
N GLY A 152 2.23 -4.65 -15.06
CA GLY A 152 2.75 -6.00 -14.85
C GLY A 152 3.61 -6.54 -16.01
N ASP A 153 3.39 -6.03 -17.22
CA ASP A 153 4.22 -6.35 -18.40
C ASP A 153 5.41 -5.42 -18.60
N LEU A 154 5.63 -4.49 -17.67
CA LEU A 154 6.70 -3.49 -17.63
C LEU A 154 6.71 -2.50 -18.82
N LYS A 155 5.62 -2.40 -19.59
CA LYS A 155 5.55 -1.56 -20.79
C LYS A 155 4.96 -0.18 -20.54
N ARG A 156 4.24 -0.02 -19.42
CA ARG A 156 3.61 1.26 -19.07
C ARG A 156 4.10 1.70 -17.70
N LEU A 157 4.42 2.98 -17.60
CA LEU A 157 4.84 3.62 -16.36
C LEU A 157 4.07 4.92 -16.18
N LEU A 158 3.50 5.12 -15.00
CA LEU A 158 3.13 6.43 -14.48
C LEU A 158 4.15 6.81 -13.41
N ALA A 159 4.76 7.99 -13.54
CA ALA A 159 5.55 8.58 -12.47
C ALA A 159 5.35 10.11 -12.54
N VAL A 160 4.62 10.66 -11.59
CA VAL A 160 4.25 12.08 -11.55
C VAL A 160 4.43 12.65 -10.16
N ASN A 161 4.98 13.86 -10.08
CA ASN A 161 5.02 14.60 -8.82
C ASN A 161 3.63 15.14 -8.50
N VAL A 162 3.26 15.01 -7.23
CA VAL A 162 1.97 15.45 -6.70
C VAL A 162 2.18 16.18 -5.38
N THR A 163 1.20 16.97 -4.97
CA THR A 163 1.21 17.61 -3.64
C THR A 163 0.09 17.01 -2.79
N LEU A 164 0.43 16.45 -1.63
CA LEU A 164 -0.57 16.06 -0.64
C LEU A 164 -1.05 17.33 0.05
N THR A 165 -2.36 17.60 -0.04
CA THR A 165 -2.95 18.87 0.44
C THR A 165 -3.58 18.76 1.82
N ARG A 166 -4.22 17.63 2.11
CA ARG A 166 -4.87 17.35 3.40
C ARG A 166 -5.20 15.89 3.57
N CYS A 167 -5.26 15.43 4.79
CA CYS A 167 -5.89 14.17 5.15
C CYS A 167 -7.39 14.38 5.48
N GLN A 168 -8.15 13.31 5.42
CA GLN A 168 -9.54 13.28 5.86
C GLN A 168 -9.89 11.90 6.39
N TYR A 169 -11.05 11.76 7.01
CA TYR A 169 -11.58 10.48 7.43
C TYR A 169 -13.06 10.37 7.04
N GLU A 170 -13.37 9.36 6.24
CA GLU A 170 -14.72 8.90 5.96
C GLU A 170 -14.84 7.44 6.38
N GLN A 171 -15.87 7.12 7.15
CA GLN A 171 -16.03 5.79 7.75
C GLN A 171 -16.24 4.69 6.71
N ASN A 172 -16.77 5.01 5.54
CA ASN A 172 -17.07 4.08 4.44
C ASN A 172 -15.96 3.96 3.40
N LEU A 173 -14.73 4.25 3.77
CA LEU A 173 -13.52 4.08 2.94
C LEU A 173 -12.41 3.39 3.74
N CYS A 174 -11.39 2.89 3.03
CA CYS A 174 -10.13 2.46 3.65
C CYS A 174 -9.58 3.52 4.59
N ARG A 175 -8.97 3.11 5.68
CA ARG A 175 -8.79 3.93 6.88
C ARG A 175 -7.87 5.13 6.73
N THR A 176 -6.75 5.00 6.02
CA THR A 176 -5.88 6.15 5.70
C THR A 176 -6.36 6.80 4.41
N GLN A 177 -6.65 8.10 4.45
CA GLN A 177 -7.23 8.85 3.35
C GLN A 177 -6.55 10.21 3.21
N ALA A 178 -6.18 10.56 1.99
CA ALA A 178 -5.54 11.84 1.72
C ALA A 178 -5.95 12.40 0.35
N TRP A 179 -6.07 13.72 0.28
CA TRP A 179 -6.23 14.43 -0.98
C TRP A 179 -4.87 14.81 -1.54
N ILE A 180 -4.62 14.40 -2.78
CA ILE A 180 -3.48 14.85 -3.55
C ILE A 180 -3.92 15.78 -4.68
N GLN A 181 -3.13 16.81 -4.93
CA GLN A 181 -3.25 17.68 -6.10
C GLN A 181 -2.25 17.23 -7.15
N THR A 182 -2.74 17.02 -8.35
CA THR A 182 -1.97 16.71 -9.55
C THR A 182 -2.48 17.56 -10.73
N THR A 183 -2.36 17.08 -11.96
CA THR A 183 -2.84 17.79 -13.14
C THR A 183 -4.16 17.19 -13.67
N PRO A 184 -4.98 17.94 -14.42
CA PRO A 184 -6.16 17.40 -15.10
C PRO A 184 -5.85 16.20 -16.01
N ILE A 185 -4.65 16.12 -16.59
CA ILE A 185 -4.22 14.98 -17.42
C ILE A 185 -4.14 13.70 -16.57
N VAL A 186 -3.66 13.78 -15.33
CA VAL A 186 -3.60 12.61 -14.42
C VAL A 186 -5.01 12.21 -13.97
N SER A 187 -5.91 13.16 -13.72
CA SER A 187 -7.32 12.84 -13.48
C SER A 187 -7.95 12.11 -14.67
N GLN A 188 -7.71 12.60 -15.89
CA GLN A 188 -8.18 11.94 -17.11
C GLN A 188 -7.60 10.53 -17.25
N TYR A 189 -6.32 10.32 -16.96
CA TYR A 189 -5.71 8.98 -16.93
C TYR A 189 -6.50 8.03 -16.04
N PHE A 190 -6.81 8.42 -14.81
CA PHE A 190 -7.59 7.58 -13.89
C PHE A 190 -9.02 7.31 -14.38
N MET A 191 -9.66 8.27 -15.01
CA MET A 191 -11.03 8.14 -15.51
C MET A 191 -11.15 7.33 -16.80
N THR A 192 -10.09 7.19 -17.60
CA THR A 192 -10.17 6.62 -18.94
C THR A 192 -9.41 5.31 -19.10
N SER A 193 -8.15 5.26 -18.69
CA SER A 193 -7.27 4.10 -18.94
C SER A 193 -6.13 4.00 -17.93
N PRO A 194 -6.43 3.80 -16.63
CA PRO A 194 -5.39 3.59 -15.63
C PRO A 194 -4.63 2.30 -15.92
N ILE A 195 -3.37 2.24 -15.49
CA ILE A 195 -2.56 1.02 -15.60
C ILE A 195 -3.17 -0.08 -14.74
N ALA A 196 -3.59 0.27 -13.53
CA ALA A 196 -4.28 -0.60 -12.59
C ALA A 196 -4.97 0.25 -11.52
N ASN A 197 -5.64 -0.39 -10.55
CA ASN A 197 -6.27 0.29 -9.44
C ASN A 197 -5.22 0.79 -8.43
N HIS A 198 -4.36 -0.10 -7.93
CA HIS A 198 -3.34 0.28 -6.95
C HIS A 198 -2.19 1.05 -7.59
N HIS A 199 -1.87 2.17 -6.96
CA HIS A 199 -0.69 2.98 -7.23
C HIS A 199 0.17 3.07 -5.97
N LEU A 200 1.37 3.61 -6.08
CA LEU A 200 2.27 3.83 -4.96
C LEU A 200 2.52 5.32 -4.76
N LEU A 201 2.31 5.81 -3.54
CA LEU A 201 2.66 7.15 -3.13
C LEU A 201 3.98 7.11 -2.35
N ILE A 202 5.00 7.81 -2.82
CA ILE A 202 6.30 7.93 -2.13
C ILE A 202 6.55 9.38 -1.74
N LYS A 203 7.23 9.60 -0.61
CA LYS A 203 7.55 10.95 -0.11
C LYS A 203 8.59 11.62 -1.01
N GLY A 204 8.39 12.91 -1.30
CA GLY A 204 9.30 13.73 -2.12
C GLY A 204 9.03 13.68 -3.62
N HIS A 205 9.67 14.58 -4.36
CA HIS A 205 9.58 14.70 -5.82
C HIS A 205 10.65 13.85 -6.51
N HIS A 206 10.26 12.69 -7.01
CA HIS A 206 11.16 11.72 -7.62
C HIS A 206 10.81 11.33 -9.06
N ALA A 207 9.76 11.91 -9.66
CA ALA A 207 9.29 11.50 -10.99
C ALA A 207 10.43 11.46 -12.03
N ALA A 208 11.33 12.44 -12.01
CA ALA A 208 12.46 12.51 -12.95
C ALA A 208 13.43 11.30 -12.86
N LYS A 209 13.48 10.60 -11.74
CA LYS A 209 14.34 9.41 -11.59
C LYS A 209 13.85 8.22 -12.42
N PHE A 210 12.56 8.19 -12.75
CA PHE A 210 11.92 7.13 -13.51
C PHE A 210 11.96 7.34 -15.03
N TRP A 211 12.33 8.54 -15.47
CA TRP A 211 12.37 8.93 -16.87
C TRP A 211 13.81 9.10 -17.43
N ARG A 212 14.81 8.70 -16.66
CA ARG A 212 16.20 8.68 -17.16
C ARG A 212 16.41 7.45 -18.04
N GLU A 213 16.96 7.67 -19.21
CA GLU A 213 17.40 6.65 -20.15
C GLU A 213 18.48 5.73 -19.54
#